data_36166c08a5da958d04ea86d31cba8baf
#
_entry.id   36166c08a5da958d04ea86d31cba8baf
#
_cell.length_a   1.000
_cell.length_b   1.000
_cell.length_c   1.000
_cell.angle_alpha   90.00
_cell.angle_beta   90.00
_cell.angle_gamma   90.00
#
_symmetry.space_group_name_H-M   'P 1'
#
loop_
_entity.id
_entity.type
_entity.pdbx_description
1 polymer ?
#
loop_
_entity_poly.entity_id
_entity_poly.type
_entity_poly.pdbx_seq_one_letter_code
_entity_poly.pdbx_strand_id
1 'polypeptide(L)'
;MCVTAVLLALATVLSLIKPFPMPFGGSVTLLSMLPVVMLPLMYGTGWGMMSAFIYSLIQLALDIASVLSWGLTPYALIGTIVLDYLLAFSLLGLSGVFKSKGIVGIAGGVVMVLIFRFLMHFISGVVIFDTFTNADAWIYSLSYNASYMVPEFITTTVAAVILFKVPAVKKLIDKA
;
A
#
# COMPACT_ATOMS: atom_id res chain seq x y z
N MET A 1 -0.72 4.87 -20.75
CA MET A 1 -1.85 5.50 -20.02
C MET A 1 -3.03 4.54 -19.81
N CYS A 2 -3.64 3.95 -20.83
CA CYS A 2 -4.81 3.08 -20.64
C CYS A 2 -4.57 1.92 -19.65
N VAL A 3 -3.45 1.21 -19.74
CA VAL A 3 -3.13 0.10 -18.83
C VAL A 3 -2.99 0.59 -17.38
N THR A 4 -2.37 1.75 -17.17
CA THR A 4 -2.26 2.35 -15.83
C THR A 4 -3.64 2.64 -15.23
N ALA A 5 -4.54 3.24 -16.01
CA ALA A 5 -5.90 3.52 -15.56
C ALA A 5 -6.67 2.24 -15.20
N VAL A 6 -6.55 1.20 -16.04
CA VAL A 6 -7.18 -0.11 -15.77
C VAL A 6 -6.61 -0.75 -14.51
N LEU A 7 -5.29 -0.72 -14.29
CA LEU A 7 -4.67 -1.28 -13.10
C LEU A 7 -5.04 -0.50 -11.83
N LEU A 8 -5.12 0.84 -11.89
CA LEU A 8 -5.58 1.64 -10.75
C LEU A 8 -7.07 1.41 -10.44
N ALA A 9 -7.91 1.28 -11.47
CA ALA A 9 -9.31 0.92 -11.29
C ALA A 9 -9.46 -0.47 -10.67
N LEU A 10 -8.69 -1.45 -11.16
CA LEU A 10 -8.66 -2.80 -10.58
C LEU A 10 -8.20 -2.77 -9.11
N ALA A 11 -7.12 -2.06 -8.79
CA ALA A 11 -6.65 -1.89 -7.42
C ALA A 11 -7.73 -1.28 -6.52
N THR A 12 -8.45 -0.28 -7.04
CA THR A 12 -9.55 0.37 -6.33
C THR A 12 -10.70 -0.61 -6.06
N VAL A 13 -11.14 -1.37 -7.05
CA VAL A 13 -12.19 -2.39 -6.87
C VAL A 13 -11.76 -3.44 -5.85
N LEU A 14 -10.52 -3.94 -5.96
CA LEU A 14 -9.97 -4.92 -5.03
C LEU A 14 -9.84 -4.37 -3.59
N SER A 15 -9.61 -3.07 -3.42
CA SER A 15 -9.54 -2.44 -2.10
C SER A 15 -10.90 -2.33 -1.40
N LEU A 16 -11.99 -2.37 -2.15
CA LEU A 16 -13.35 -2.39 -1.60
C LEU A 16 -13.75 -3.78 -1.06
N ILE A 17 -13.06 -4.83 -1.52
CA ILE A 17 -13.26 -6.19 -1.03
C ILE A 17 -12.36 -6.38 0.20
N LYS A 18 -12.95 -6.24 1.38
CA LYS A 18 -12.28 -6.27 2.69
C LYS A 18 -12.76 -7.50 3.49
N PRO A 19 -12.18 -8.70 3.29
CA PRO A 19 -12.57 -9.90 4.04
C PRO A 19 -12.47 -9.72 5.57
N PHE A 20 -11.50 -8.92 6.02
CA PHE A 20 -11.29 -8.62 7.44
C PHE A 20 -11.15 -7.10 7.64
N PRO A 21 -12.28 -6.38 7.81
CA PRO A 21 -12.25 -4.97 8.18
C PRO A 21 -11.91 -4.82 9.66
N MET A 22 -11.13 -3.79 10.00
CA MET A 22 -10.73 -3.46 11.37
C MET A 22 -11.17 -2.03 11.72
N PRO A 23 -11.30 -1.70 13.02
CA PRO A 23 -11.53 -0.32 13.46
C PRO A 23 -10.44 0.61 12.91
N PHE A 24 -10.76 1.89 12.75
CA PHE A 24 -9.82 2.92 12.26
C PHE A 24 -9.18 2.63 10.89
N GLY A 25 -9.91 1.92 10.01
CA GLY A 25 -9.57 1.80 8.59
C GLY A 25 -8.60 0.68 8.21
N GLY A 26 -7.95 0.02 9.17
CA GLY A 26 -7.13 -1.15 8.89
C GLY A 26 -7.96 -2.27 8.24
N SER A 27 -7.42 -2.93 7.23
CA SER A 27 -8.14 -4.04 6.58
C SER A 27 -7.19 -4.93 5.79
N VAL A 28 -7.50 -6.23 5.78
CA VAL A 28 -6.92 -7.14 4.79
C VAL A 28 -7.77 -7.03 3.53
N THR A 29 -7.15 -6.68 2.42
CA THR A 29 -7.84 -6.53 1.13
C THR A 29 -7.52 -7.69 0.19
N LEU A 30 -8.31 -7.83 -0.89
CA LEU A 30 -8.08 -8.87 -1.88
C LEU A 30 -6.99 -8.43 -2.88
N LEU A 31 -5.71 -8.44 -2.45
CA LEU A 31 -4.55 -8.13 -3.32
C LEU A 31 -4.61 -6.71 -3.94
N SER A 32 -5.21 -5.73 -3.26
CA SER A 32 -5.41 -4.39 -3.83
C SER A 32 -4.09 -3.67 -4.18
N MET A 33 -3.02 -3.96 -3.47
CA MET A 33 -1.70 -3.37 -3.74
C MET A 33 -0.99 -3.99 -4.94
N LEU A 34 -1.37 -5.21 -5.35
CA LEU A 34 -0.70 -5.93 -6.44
C LEU A 34 -0.68 -5.14 -7.75
N PRO A 35 -1.82 -4.62 -8.28
CA PRO A 35 -1.78 -3.83 -9.51
C PRO A 35 -0.92 -2.58 -9.38
N VAL A 36 -0.86 -1.96 -8.20
CA VAL A 36 -0.08 -0.74 -7.96
C VAL A 36 1.42 -1.04 -7.99
N VAL A 37 1.88 -2.09 -7.30
CA VAL A 37 3.31 -2.47 -7.29
C VAL A 37 3.78 -3.01 -8.64
N MET A 38 2.88 -3.46 -9.51
CA MET A 38 3.21 -3.88 -10.87
C MET A 38 3.53 -2.70 -11.80
N LEU A 39 2.97 -1.52 -11.57
CA LEU A 39 3.17 -0.34 -12.43
C LEU A 39 4.64 0.10 -12.52
N PRO A 40 5.39 0.28 -11.43
CA PRO A 40 6.81 0.64 -11.52
C PRO A 40 7.69 -0.47 -12.11
N LEU A 41 7.27 -1.73 -12.01
CA LEU A 41 7.95 -2.83 -12.67
C LEU A 41 7.78 -2.76 -14.21
N MET A 42 6.59 -2.33 -14.67
CA MET A 42 6.23 -2.25 -16.09
C MET A 42 6.67 -0.95 -16.76
N TYR A 43 6.70 0.18 -16.05
CA TYR A 43 6.88 1.51 -16.63
C TYR A 43 7.98 2.35 -15.97
N GLY A 44 8.75 1.75 -15.04
CA GLY A 44 9.80 2.43 -14.28
C GLY A 44 9.28 3.17 -13.05
N THR A 45 10.21 3.48 -12.13
CA THR A 45 9.89 4.02 -10.81
C THR A 45 9.26 5.42 -10.85
N GLY A 46 9.66 6.28 -11.80
CA GLY A 46 9.08 7.62 -11.93
C GLY A 46 7.59 7.58 -12.25
N TRP A 47 7.19 6.76 -13.22
CA TRP A 47 5.78 6.54 -13.55
C TRP A 47 5.05 5.81 -12.43
N GLY A 48 5.73 4.86 -11.79
CA GLY A 48 5.23 4.13 -10.63
C GLY A 48 4.87 5.05 -9.47
N MET A 49 5.77 5.98 -9.11
CA MET A 49 5.52 6.96 -8.04
C MET A 49 4.33 7.87 -8.34
N MET A 50 4.24 8.39 -9.57
CA MET A 50 3.11 9.21 -9.97
C MET A 50 1.79 8.43 -9.91
N SER A 51 1.78 7.20 -10.42
CA SER A 51 0.60 6.33 -10.41
C SER A 51 0.19 5.95 -8.98
N ALA A 52 1.15 5.63 -8.12
CA ALA A 52 0.91 5.30 -6.72
C ALA A 52 0.41 6.53 -5.93
N PHE A 53 0.89 7.73 -6.25
CA PHE A 53 0.36 8.97 -5.68
C PHE A 53 -1.10 9.21 -6.10
N ILE A 54 -1.44 9.00 -7.37
CA ILE A 54 -2.85 9.07 -7.82
C ILE A 54 -3.70 8.04 -7.06
N TYR A 55 -3.19 6.81 -6.88
CA TYR A 55 -3.88 5.79 -6.10
C TYR A 55 -4.07 6.22 -4.63
N SER A 56 -3.09 6.87 -4.02
CA SER A 56 -3.21 7.41 -2.66
C SER A 56 -4.34 8.42 -2.51
N LEU A 57 -4.52 9.28 -3.50
CA LEU A 57 -5.62 10.25 -3.53
C LEU A 57 -6.99 9.55 -3.70
N ILE A 58 -7.05 8.50 -4.51
CA ILE A 58 -8.27 7.69 -4.67
C ILE A 58 -8.63 7.02 -3.33
N GLN A 59 -7.67 6.40 -2.64
CA GLN A 59 -7.92 5.77 -1.35
C GLN A 59 -8.36 6.78 -0.30
N LEU A 60 -7.71 7.94 -0.25
CA LEU A 60 -8.14 9.03 0.64
C LEU A 60 -9.56 9.48 0.33
N ALA A 61 -9.91 9.66 -0.95
CA ALA A 61 -11.26 10.07 -1.34
C ALA A 61 -12.34 9.04 -0.97
N LEU A 62 -12.02 7.74 -1.02
CA LEU A 62 -12.92 6.68 -0.61
C LEU A 62 -13.16 6.65 0.91
N ASP A 63 -12.12 6.92 1.69
CA ASP A 63 -12.15 6.78 3.15
C ASP A 63 -12.35 8.11 3.88
N ILE A 64 -12.34 9.27 3.21
CA ILE A 64 -12.35 10.60 3.84
C ILE A 64 -13.53 10.79 4.81
N ALA A 65 -14.71 10.29 4.47
CA ALA A 65 -15.88 10.40 5.34
C ALA A 65 -15.67 9.63 6.66
N SER A 66 -15.07 8.44 6.59
CA SER A 66 -14.70 7.66 7.79
C SER A 66 -13.66 8.38 8.62
N VAL A 67 -12.58 8.86 7.97
CA VAL A 67 -11.48 9.57 8.65
C VAL A 67 -12.00 10.80 9.41
N LEU A 68 -12.89 11.57 8.80
CA LEU A 68 -13.51 12.74 9.45
C LEU A 68 -14.41 12.34 10.63
N SER A 69 -14.98 11.15 10.63
CA SER A 69 -15.83 10.65 11.71
C SER A 69 -15.07 10.18 12.95
N TRP A 70 -13.74 10.00 12.88
CA TRP A 70 -12.93 9.50 13.99
C TRP A 70 -12.69 10.52 15.11
N GLY A 71 -13.12 11.79 14.94
CA GLY A 71 -13.00 12.82 15.97
C GLY A 71 -11.55 13.25 16.23
N LEU A 72 -10.67 13.14 15.23
CA LEU A 72 -9.27 13.53 15.36
C LEU A 72 -9.11 15.04 15.53
N THR A 73 -8.08 15.44 16.27
CA THR A 73 -7.66 16.85 16.28
C THR A 73 -7.18 17.28 14.89
N PRO A 74 -7.17 18.58 14.52
CA PRO A 74 -6.70 19.02 13.22
C PRO A 74 -5.28 18.55 12.88
N TYR A 75 -4.37 18.51 13.86
CA TYR A 75 -3.01 18.00 13.65
C TYR A 75 -2.97 16.50 13.41
N ALA A 76 -3.76 15.73 14.17
CA ALA A 76 -3.89 14.30 14.00
C ALA A 76 -4.52 13.96 12.65
N LEU A 77 -5.53 14.72 12.21
CA LEU A 77 -6.15 14.56 10.90
C LEU A 77 -5.15 14.77 9.75
N ILE A 78 -4.37 15.86 9.79
CA ILE A 78 -3.33 16.12 8.79
C ILE A 78 -2.29 15.00 8.82
N GLY A 79 -1.84 14.59 10.00
CA GLY A 79 -0.89 13.50 10.17
C GLY A 79 -1.40 12.18 9.58
N THR A 80 -2.65 11.81 9.83
CA THR A 80 -3.31 10.64 9.25
C THR A 80 -3.35 10.72 7.72
N ILE A 81 -3.79 11.86 7.16
CA ILE A 81 -3.81 12.04 5.70
C ILE A 81 -2.41 11.85 5.10
N VAL A 82 -1.39 12.44 5.70
CA VAL A 82 -0.02 12.38 5.19
C VAL A 82 0.58 10.99 5.36
N LEU A 83 0.53 10.41 6.56
CA LEU A 83 1.20 9.14 6.86
C LEU A 83 0.43 7.94 6.32
N ASP A 84 -0.89 7.84 6.61
CA ASP A 84 -1.66 6.63 6.32
C ASP A 84 -2.16 6.57 4.87
N TYR A 85 -2.27 7.72 4.19
CA TYR A 85 -2.72 7.75 2.80
C TYR A 85 -1.59 8.19 1.86
N LEU A 86 -1.14 9.44 1.94
CA LEU A 86 -0.23 9.97 0.92
C LEU A 86 1.10 9.22 0.88
N LEU A 87 1.79 9.08 2.00
CA LEU A 87 3.09 8.41 2.04
C LEU A 87 2.95 6.89 1.95
N ALA A 88 2.05 6.28 2.73
CA ALA A 88 1.90 4.83 2.76
C ALA A 88 1.60 4.23 1.38
N PHE A 89 0.76 4.86 0.58
CA PHE A 89 0.45 4.36 -0.75
C PHE A 89 1.42 4.84 -1.82
N SER A 90 1.92 6.09 -1.78
CA SER A 90 2.86 6.59 -2.80
C SER A 90 4.16 5.80 -2.83
N LEU A 91 4.66 5.37 -1.67
CA LEU A 91 5.89 4.59 -1.56
C LEU A 91 5.82 3.25 -2.29
N LEU A 92 4.61 2.70 -2.57
CA LEU A 92 4.44 1.51 -3.40
C LEU A 92 5.03 1.68 -4.81
N GLY A 93 5.11 2.93 -5.29
CA GLY A 93 5.71 3.28 -6.57
C GLY A 93 7.20 3.01 -6.69
N LEU A 94 7.90 2.69 -5.59
CA LEU A 94 9.31 2.34 -5.58
C LEU A 94 9.59 0.84 -5.79
N SER A 95 8.57 -0.02 -5.92
CA SER A 95 8.74 -1.48 -6.03
C SER A 95 9.64 -1.92 -7.19
N GLY A 96 9.79 -1.08 -8.23
CA GLY A 96 10.62 -1.34 -9.40
C GLY A 96 12.12 -1.06 -9.25
N VAL A 97 12.58 -0.50 -8.12
CA VAL A 97 13.97 -0.03 -7.94
C VAL A 97 15.01 -1.15 -8.18
N PHE A 98 14.70 -2.37 -7.80
CA PHE A 98 15.62 -3.51 -7.95
C PHE A 98 15.27 -4.45 -9.11
N LYS A 99 14.38 -4.06 -10.03
CA LYS A 99 13.90 -4.96 -11.10
C LYS A 99 15.03 -5.55 -11.97
N SER A 100 16.14 -4.82 -12.15
CA SER A 100 17.30 -5.28 -12.90
C SER A 100 17.96 -6.57 -12.36
N LYS A 101 17.71 -6.90 -11.09
CA LYS A 101 18.18 -8.13 -10.44
C LYS A 101 17.24 -9.32 -10.65
N GLY A 102 16.34 -9.25 -11.63
CA GLY A 102 15.39 -10.30 -11.96
C GLY A 102 14.38 -10.58 -10.84
N ILE A 103 13.95 -11.84 -10.71
CA ILE A 103 12.90 -12.23 -9.77
C ILE A 103 13.21 -11.90 -8.30
N VAL A 104 14.48 -12.01 -7.90
CA VAL A 104 14.93 -11.67 -6.55
C VAL A 104 14.81 -10.16 -6.31
N GLY A 105 15.19 -9.35 -7.31
CA GLY A 105 15.03 -7.90 -7.23
C GLY A 105 13.58 -7.46 -7.20
N ILE A 106 12.71 -8.12 -7.95
CA ILE A 106 11.27 -7.85 -7.94
C ILE A 106 10.66 -8.19 -6.57
N ALA A 107 10.94 -9.38 -6.03
CA ALA A 107 10.51 -9.75 -4.70
C ALA A 107 11.04 -8.75 -3.64
N GLY A 108 12.33 -8.43 -3.70
CA GLY A 108 12.97 -7.47 -2.79
C GLY A 108 12.37 -6.07 -2.86
N GLY A 109 12.06 -5.58 -4.07
CA GLY A 109 11.41 -4.29 -4.27
C GLY A 109 9.98 -4.25 -3.70
N VAL A 110 9.19 -5.29 -3.93
CA VAL A 110 7.85 -5.42 -3.36
C VAL A 110 7.91 -5.49 -1.83
N VAL A 111 8.79 -6.33 -1.28
CA VAL A 111 9.01 -6.44 0.17
C VAL A 111 9.39 -5.09 0.77
N MET A 112 10.33 -4.38 0.16
CA MET A 112 10.80 -3.08 0.64
C MET A 112 9.65 -2.06 0.74
N VAL A 113 8.83 -1.92 -0.29
CA VAL A 113 7.75 -0.91 -0.28
C VAL A 113 6.63 -1.28 0.69
N LEU A 114 6.38 -2.56 0.92
CA LEU A 114 5.41 -3.00 1.91
C LEU A 114 5.93 -2.76 3.34
N ILE A 115 7.24 -2.90 3.58
CA ILE A 115 7.87 -2.49 4.84
C ILE A 115 7.74 -0.97 5.03
N PHE A 116 7.99 -0.16 4.01
CA PHE A 116 7.82 1.30 4.11
C PHE A 116 6.37 1.67 4.43
N ARG A 117 5.40 1.02 3.78
CA ARG A 117 3.99 1.22 4.09
C ARG A 117 3.69 0.85 5.55
N PHE A 118 4.18 -0.29 6.02
CA PHE A 118 4.04 -0.70 7.41
C PHE A 118 4.61 0.35 8.38
N LEU A 119 5.80 0.88 8.08
CA LEU A 119 6.43 1.91 8.91
C LEU A 119 5.59 3.19 8.98
N MET A 120 4.99 3.62 7.87
CA MET A 120 4.12 4.81 7.85
C MET A 120 2.89 4.60 8.75
N HIS A 121 2.21 3.48 8.62
CA HIS A 121 1.07 3.13 9.49
C HIS A 121 1.49 2.94 10.95
N PHE A 122 2.65 2.33 11.20
CA PHE A 122 3.18 2.16 12.55
C PHE A 122 3.47 3.50 13.23
N ILE A 123 4.16 4.41 12.54
CA ILE A 123 4.44 5.77 13.05
C ILE A 123 3.13 6.53 13.30
N SER A 124 2.19 6.45 12.37
CA SER A 124 0.86 7.05 12.52
C SER A 124 0.16 6.52 13.79
N GLY A 125 0.15 5.20 13.97
CA GLY A 125 -0.45 4.57 15.15
C GLY A 125 0.18 5.01 16.47
N VAL A 126 1.51 5.18 16.51
CA VAL A 126 2.21 5.63 17.73
C VAL A 126 1.97 7.11 18.00
N VAL A 127 2.03 7.97 16.97
CA VAL A 127 2.05 9.43 17.15
C VAL A 127 0.63 10.02 17.22
N ILE A 128 -0.31 9.41 16.48
CA ILE A 128 -1.64 10.00 16.26
C ILE A 128 -2.69 9.29 17.11
N PHE A 129 -2.64 7.96 17.18
CA PHE A 129 -3.67 7.15 17.83
C PHE A 129 -3.33 6.75 19.27
N ASP A 130 -2.25 7.26 19.85
CA ASP A 130 -1.87 7.04 21.24
C ASP A 130 -3.01 7.36 22.23
N THR A 131 -3.74 8.45 21.98
CA THR A 131 -4.84 8.90 22.85
C THR A 131 -6.09 8.00 22.80
N PHE A 132 -6.17 7.08 21.84
CA PHE A 132 -7.34 6.20 21.66
C PHE A 132 -7.18 4.83 22.33
N THR A 133 -6.06 4.59 23.00
CA THR A 133 -5.79 3.32 23.68
C THR A 133 -5.23 3.56 25.08
N ASN A 134 -5.60 2.68 26.03
CA ASN A 134 -4.98 2.61 27.36
C ASN A 134 -3.75 1.70 27.40
N ALA A 135 -3.37 1.11 26.29
CA ALA A 135 -2.19 0.27 26.13
C ALA A 135 -0.96 1.11 25.74
N ASP A 136 0.22 0.52 25.87
CA ASP A 136 1.43 1.13 25.31
C ASP A 136 1.27 1.35 23.79
N ALA A 137 1.40 2.61 23.36
CA ALA A 137 1.17 3.00 21.96
C ALA A 137 2.01 2.24 20.96
N TRP A 138 3.26 1.90 21.33
CA TRP A 138 4.18 1.15 20.47
C TRP A 138 3.71 -0.29 20.28
N ILE A 139 3.34 -0.95 21.38
CA ILE A 139 2.87 -2.35 21.34
C ILE A 139 1.52 -2.41 20.62
N TYR A 140 0.62 -1.47 20.91
CA TYR A 140 -0.67 -1.40 20.25
C TYR A 140 -0.52 -1.17 18.75
N SER A 141 0.23 -0.16 18.32
CA SER A 141 0.44 0.15 16.91
C SER A 141 1.13 -1.01 16.17
N LEU A 142 2.14 -1.64 16.79
CA LEU A 142 2.80 -2.80 16.21
C LEU A 142 1.83 -3.96 15.99
N SER A 143 1.09 -4.34 17.01
CA SER A 143 0.17 -5.49 16.94
C SER A 143 -1.01 -5.23 16.00
N TYR A 144 -1.60 -4.04 16.07
CA TYR A 144 -2.69 -3.63 15.20
C TYR A 144 -2.26 -3.65 13.72
N ASN A 145 -1.18 -2.95 13.38
CA ASN A 145 -0.74 -2.86 11.99
C ASN A 145 -0.20 -4.20 11.47
N ALA A 146 0.49 -4.99 12.30
CA ALA A 146 0.96 -6.31 11.90
C ALA A 146 -0.19 -7.26 11.57
N SER A 147 -1.30 -7.19 12.28
CA SER A 147 -2.43 -8.11 12.13
C SER A 147 -3.03 -8.12 10.72
N TYR A 148 -3.08 -6.97 10.03
CA TYR A 148 -3.58 -6.89 8.65
C TYR A 148 -2.48 -6.74 7.60
N MET A 149 -1.36 -6.09 7.95
CA MET A 149 -0.27 -5.88 6.99
C MET A 149 0.54 -7.17 6.72
N VAL A 150 0.70 -8.05 7.70
CA VAL A 150 1.44 -9.32 7.48
C VAL A 150 0.74 -10.22 6.45
N PRO A 151 -0.58 -10.49 6.54
CA PRO A 151 -1.29 -11.21 5.48
C PRO A 151 -1.17 -10.53 4.10
N GLU A 152 -1.33 -9.21 4.02
CA GLU A 152 -1.20 -8.47 2.77
C GLU A 152 0.22 -8.51 2.20
N PHE A 153 1.22 -8.45 3.06
CA PHE A 153 2.63 -8.58 2.71
C PHE A 153 2.92 -9.92 2.03
N ILE A 154 2.49 -11.01 2.66
CA ILE A 154 2.70 -12.36 2.15
C ILE A 154 1.96 -12.54 0.81
N THR A 155 0.67 -12.23 0.77
CA THR A 155 -0.16 -12.46 -0.41
C THR A 155 0.29 -11.61 -1.60
N THR A 156 0.58 -10.32 -1.39
CA THR A 156 1.05 -9.41 -2.45
C THR A 156 2.41 -9.83 -2.98
N THR A 157 3.37 -10.18 -2.11
CA THR A 157 4.71 -10.61 -2.53
C THR A 157 4.65 -11.92 -3.33
N VAL A 158 3.92 -12.91 -2.84
CA VAL A 158 3.75 -14.20 -3.54
C VAL A 158 3.08 -14.00 -4.88
N ALA A 159 2.00 -13.23 -4.94
CA ALA A 159 1.29 -12.95 -6.17
C ALA A 159 2.16 -12.20 -7.20
N ALA A 160 2.96 -11.20 -6.76
CA ALA A 160 3.88 -10.48 -7.64
C ALA A 160 4.94 -11.43 -8.23
N VAL A 161 5.52 -12.32 -7.42
CA VAL A 161 6.49 -13.33 -7.89
C VAL A 161 5.87 -14.33 -8.85
N ILE A 162 4.63 -14.78 -8.59
CA ILE A 162 3.91 -15.69 -9.48
C ILE A 162 3.63 -15.01 -10.83
N LEU A 163 3.11 -13.78 -10.80
CA LEU A 163 2.83 -13.00 -12.01
C LEU A 163 4.09 -12.76 -12.85
N PHE A 164 5.22 -12.50 -12.22
CA PHE A 164 6.49 -12.34 -12.94
C PHE A 164 6.91 -13.58 -13.71
N LYS A 165 6.53 -14.78 -13.24
CA LYS A 165 6.82 -16.03 -13.95
C LYS A 165 5.94 -16.25 -15.19
N VAL A 166 4.83 -15.51 -15.33
CA VAL A 166 3.94 -15.59 -16.49
C VAL A 166 4.64 -14.93 -17.70
N PRO A 167 4.85 -15.66 -18.82
CA PRO A 167 5.64 -15.13 -19.94
C PRO A 167 5.12 -13.81 -20.51
N ALA A 168 3.79 -13.62 -20.55
CA ALA A 168 3.17 -12.40 -21.04
C ALA A 168 3.50 -11.20 -20.13
N VAL A 169 3.44 -11.38 -18.79
CA VAL A 169 3.77 -10.33 -17.80
C VAL A 169 5.26 -10.03 -17.82
N LYS A 170 6.10 -11.08 -17.84
CA LYS A 170 7.55 -10.94 -17.93
C LYS A 170 7.94 -10.11 -19.16
N LYS A 171 7.37 -10.40 -20.33
CA LYS A 171 7.63 -9.63 -21.55
C LYS A 171 7.27 -8.14 -21.44
N LEU A 172 6.24 -7.80 -20.67
CA LEU A 172 5.87 -6.39 -20.39
C LEU A 172 6.90 -5.71 -19.47
N ILE A 173 7.40 -6.43 -18.47
CA ILE A 173 8.39 -5.91 -17.53
C ILE A 173 9.78 -5.76 -18.17
N ASP A 174 10.19 -6.73 -19.01
CA ASP A 174 11.49 -6.72 -19.67
C ASP A 174 11.60 -5.64 -20.78
N LYS A 175 10.46 -5.13 -21.28
CA LYS A 175 10.42 -4.05 -22.29
C LYS A 175 10.54 -2.64 -21.69
N ALA A 176 10.36 -2.49 -20.39
CA ALA A 176 10.37 -1.24 -19.67
C ALA A 176 11.74 -0.93 -19.06
#